data_e1423b8dbc898d57a69db11badfcf0eb
#
_entry.id   e1423b8dbc898d57a69db11badfcf0eb
#
_cell.length_a   1.000
_cell.length_b   1.000
_cell.length_c   1.000
_cell.angle_alpha   90.00
_cell.angle_beta   90.00
_cell.angle_gamma   90.00
#
_symmetry.space_group_name_H-M   'P 1'
#
loop_
_entity.id
_entity.type
_entity.pdbx_description
1 polymer ?
#
loop_
_entity_poly.entity_id
_entity_poly.type
_entity_poly.pdbx_seq_one_letter_code
_entity_poly.pdbx_strand_id
1 'polypeptide(L)'
;ATMLCFITTDAGVSRDVLELCVQSGVKSSFNCITIDGDMSTNDTVLVMANGASGVKLETPEDIYAFQQALAHVMLELAKHIVQDGERVTKFVTVHVTGGRTEDEAKKAAEAVAKSSLVKSSWNGNDPNWGRIIHAVGYCGAKVDEEKIDIDIAGLAACRGGVQADTPSDDLRQA
;
A
#
# COMPACT_ATOMS: atom_id res chain seq x y z
N ALA A 1 6.88 15.62 8.49
CA ALA A 1 7.84 14.58 8.87
C ALA A 1 8.61 14.12 7.63
N THR A 2 9.82 13.57 7.81
CA THR A 2 10.62 13.02 6.71
C THR A 2 10.83 11.53 6.94
N MET A 3 10.64 10.72 5.89
CA MET A 3 10.87 9.28 5.93
C MET A 3 12.29 8.98 5.41
N LEU A 4 13.07 8.25 6.22
CA LEU A 4 14.39 7.77 5.85
C LEU A 4 14.44 6.25 6.03
N CYS A 5 14.83 5.54 4.98
CA CYS A 5 15.00 4.09 5.00
C CYS A 5 16.37 3.72 4.45
N PHE A 6 17.14 2.94 5.20
CA PHE A 6 18.46 2.47 4.83
C PHE A 6 18.46 0.94 4.83
N ILE A 7 18.78 0.35 3.67
CA ILE A 7 18.87 -1.09 3.48
C ILE A 7 20.30 -1.42 3.04
N THR A 8 20.91 -2.39 3.67
CA THR A 8 22.26 -2.86 3.32
C THR A 8 22.25 -4.34 2.97
N THR A 9 23.09 -4.73 2.02
CA THR A 9 23.32 -6.11 1.63
C THR A 9 24.80 -6.35 1.34
N ASP A 10 25.25 -7.56 1.58
CA ASP A 10 26.59 -8.02 1.22
C ASP A 10 26.64 -8.73 -0.14
N ALA A 11 25.53 -8.81 -0.87
CA ALA A 11 25.48 -9.35 -2.22
C ALA A 11 26.27 -8.49 -3.22
N GLY A 12 26.92 -9.13 -4.19
CA GLY A 12 27.56 -8.48 -5.32
C GLY A 12 26.56 -8.19 -6.43
N VAL A 13 26.03 -6.96 -6.45
CA VAL A 13 25.00 -6.51 -7.41
C VAL A 13 25.58 -5.38 -8.26
N SER A 14 25.39 -5.43 -9.58
CA SER A 14 25.72 -4.30 -10.43
C SER A 14 24.80 -3.11 -10.14
N ARG A 15 25.31 -1.89 -10.37
CA ARG A 15 24.53 -0.66 -10.15
C ARG A 15 23.19 -0.67 -10.90
N ASP A 16 23.22 -1.05 -12.16
CA ASP A 16 22.01 -1.02 -13.01
C ASP A 16 20.95 -1.99 -12.52
N VAL A 17 21.34 -3.21 -12.13
CA VAL A 17 20.44 -4.20 -11.55
C VAL A 17 19.90 -3.72 -10.20
N LEU A 18 20.76 -3.16 -9.34
CA LEU A 18 20.31 -2.64 -8.05
C LEU A 18 19.29 -1.51 -8.23
N GLU A 19 19.53 -0.59 -9.15
CA GLU A 19 18.63 0.53 -9.46
C GLU A 19 17.26 0.02 -9.91
N LEU A 20 17.21 -0.94 -10.85
CA LEU A 20 15.94 -1.56 -11.30
C LEU A 20 15.19 -2.26 -10.16
N CYS A 21 15.89 -3.01 -9.32
CA CYS A 21 15.29 -3.68 -8.17
C CYS A 21 14.72 -2.68 -7.16
N VAL A 22 15.44 -1.58 -6.89
CA VAL A 22 15.00 -0.51 -5.98
C VAL A 22 13.75 0.20 -6.53
N GLN A 23 13.78 0.60 -7.81
CA GLN A 23 12.63 1.28 -8.44
C GLN A 23 11.36 0.40 -8.42
N SER A 24 11.50 -0.89 -8.74
CA SER A 24 10.40 -1.84 -8.67
C SER A 24 9.88 -2.03 -7.24
N GLY A 25 10.80 -2.22 -6.29
CA GLY A 25 10.44 -2.44 -4.88
C GLY A 25 9.77 -1.23 -4.24
N VAL A 26 10.26 -0.02 -4.48
CA VAL A 26 9.67 1.23 -3.96
C VAL A 26 8.25 1.43 -4.51
N LYS A 27 8.02 1.13 -5.79
CA LYS A 27 6.70 1.28 -6.42
C LYS A 27 5.63 0.43 -5.73
N SER A 28 5.97 -0.77 -5.26
CA SER A 28 5.06 -1.71 -4.62
C SER A 28 5.09 -1.68 -3.08
N SER A 29 5.87 -0.79 -2.46
CA SER A 29 6.03 -0.68 -1.01
C SER A 29 5.85 0.76 -0.53
N PHE A 30 6.92 1.55 -0.46
CA PHE A 30 6.90 2.92 0.09
C PHE A 30 5.95 3.85 -0.66
N ASN A 31 5.80 3.69 -1.97
CA ASN A 31 4.83 4.45 -2.76
C ASN A 31 3.38 3.96 -2.63
N CYS A 32 3.12 2.96 -1.77
CA CYS A 32 1.79 2.44 -1.48
C CYS A 32 1.34 2.76 -0.05
N ILE A 33 2.16 3.43 0.77
CA ILE A 33 1.77 3.82 2.13
C ILE A 33 1.36 5.28 2.19
N THR A 34 0.51 5.60 3.15
CA THR A 34 0.19 6.97 3.55
C THR A 34 -0.13 7.02 5.03
N ILE A 35 0.29 8.09 5.71
CA ILE A 35 -0.01 8.37 7.12
C ILE A 35 -1.01 9.55 7.20
N ASP A 36 -0.63 10.68 6.65
CA ASP A 36 -1.39 11.94 6.71
C ASP A 36 -1.77 12.50 5.32
N GLY A 37 -1.30 11.87 4.24
CA GLY A 37 -1.52 12.31 2.87
C GLY A 37 -0.48 13.31 2.35
N ASP A 38 0.39 13.82 3.22
CA ASP A 38 1.45 14.76 2.86
C ASP A 38 2.73 14.05 2.44
N MET A 39 3.57 14.76 1.69
CA MET A 39 4.90 14.33 1.28
C MET A 39 5.95 15.26 1.88
N SER A 40 7.13 14.71 2.16
CA SER A 40 8.31 15.49 2.51
C SER A 40 9.16 15.79 1.27
N THR A 41 9.92 16.87 1.31
CA THR A 41 10.95 17.18 0.29
C THR A 41 12.17 16.27 0.38
N ASN A 42 12.31 15.46 1.43
CA ASN A 42 13.50 14.71 1.79
C ASN A 42 13.26 13.22 2.02
N ASP A 43 12.09 12.69 1.67
CA ASP A 43 11.81 11.24 1.77
C ASP A 43 12.83 10.47 0.94
N THR A 44 13.48 9.49 1.56
CA THR A 44 14.59 8.78 0.93
C THR A 44 14.59 7.30 1.29
N VAL A 45 14.72 6.46 0.27
CA VAL A 45 15.05 5.04 0.41
C VAL A 45 16.43 4.83 -0.19
N LEU A 46 17.40 4.40 0.61
CA LEU A 46 18.77 4.13 0.19
C LEU A 46 19.09 2.66 0.35
N VAL A 47 19.56 2.03 -0.74
CA VAL A 47 20.02 0.64 -0.73
C VAL A 47 21.50 0.61 -1.10
N MET A 48 22.28 -0.08 -0.28
CA MET A 48 23.73 -0.21 -0.45
C MET A 48 24.12 -1.68 -0.53
N ALA A 49 24.90 -2.05 -1.56
CA ALA A 49 25.43 -3.40 -1.75
C ALA A 49 26.96 -3.34 -1.81
N ASN A 50 27.67 -4.09 -0.97
CA ASN A 50 29.12 -4.05 -0.87
C ASN A 50 29.85 -5.28 -1.44
N GLY A 51 29.12 -6.34 -1.80
CA GLY A 51 29.70 -7.56 -2.38
C GLY A 51 30.54 -8.40 -1.42
N ALA A 52 30.51 -8.16 -0.12
CA ALA A 52 31.39 -8.81 0.85
C ALA A 52 31.12 -10.31 1.01
N SER A 53 29.91 -10.80 0.69
CA SER A 53 29.58 -12.23 0.71
C SER A 53 30.29 -13.02 -0.39
N GLY A 54 30.79 -12.37 -1.44
CA GLY A 54 31.28 -13.04 -2.64
C GLY A 54 30.19 -13.62 -3.55
N VAL A 55 28.92 -13.59 -3.13
CA VAL A 55 27.76 -13.99 -3.97
C VAL A 55 27.52 -12.92 -5.03
N LYS A 56 27.53 -13.31 -6.29
CA LYS A 56 27.27 -12.43 -7.42
C LYS A 56 25.96 -12.81 -8.08
N LEU A 57 25.19 -11.81 -8.48
CA LEU A 57 23.94 -12.01 -9.23
C LEU A 57 24.27 -12.04 -10.74
N GLU A 58 24.54 -13.24 -11.25
CA GLU A 58 25.01 -13.43 -12.64
C GLU A 58 23.90 -13.96 -13.57
N THR A 59 22.91 -14.67 -13.03
CA THR A 59 21.82 -15.23 -13.81
C THR A 59 20.53 -14.45 -13.64
N PRO A 60 19.58 -14.52 -14.60
CA PRO A 60 18.24 -13.95 -14.43
C PRO A 60 17.50 -14.47 -13.20
N GLU A 61 17.72 -15.74 -12.84
CA GLU A 61 17.13 -16.38 -11.67
C GLU A 61 17.67 -15.79 -10.36
N ASP A 62 18.98 -15.53 -10.29
CA ASP A 62 19.61 -14.86 -9.12
C ASP A 62 19.06 -13.44 -8.96
N ILE A 63 18.99 -12.70 -10.07
CA ILE A 63 18.47 -11.33 -10.09
C ILE A 63 17.01 -11.31 -9.64
N TYR A 64 16.19 -12.24 -10.13
CA TYR A 64 14.79 -12.35 -9.75
C TYR A 64 14.64 -12.69 -8.26
N ALA A 65 15.41 -13.66 -7.75
CA ALA A 65 15.38 -14.01 -6.32
C ALA A 65 15.77 -12.82 -5.43
N PHE A 66 16.81 -12.09 -5.80
CA PHE A 66 17.23 -10.87 -5.11
C PHE A 66 16.15 -9.79 -5.15
N GLN A 67 15.53 -9.56 -6.31
CA GLN A 67 14.46 -8.58 -6.47
C GLN A 67 13.26 -8.92 -5.56
N GLN A 68 12.86 -10.19 -5.48
CA GLN A 68 11.77 -10.61 -4.61
C GLN A 68 12.12 -10.44 -3.12
N ALA A 69 13.34 -10.80 -2.73
CA ALA A 69 13.80 -10.61 -1.35
C ALA A 69 13.85 -9.12 -0.97
N LEU A 70 14.40 -8.26 -1.83
CA LEU A 70 14.46 -6.83 -1.60
C LEU A 70 13.07 -6.21 -1.54
N ALA A 71 12.17 -6.58 -2.45
CA ALA A 71 10.78 -6.10 -2.46
C ALA A 71 10.04 -6.51 -1.18
N HIS A 72 10.26 -7.72 -0.68
CA HIS A 72 9.70 -8.18 0.60
C HIS A 72 10.22 -7.33 1.78
N VAL A 73 11.52 -7.11 1.87
CA VAL A 73 12.12 -6.26 2.92
C VAL A 73 11.56 -4.84 2.86
N MET A 74 11.48 -4.26 1.66
CA MET A 74 10.92 -2.92 1.48
C MET A 74 9.45 -2.83 1.89
N LEU A 75 8.65 -3.85 1.58
CA LEU A 75 7.24 -3.90 1.96
C LEU A 75 7.07 -3.97 3.48
N GLU A 76 7.84 -4.83 4.15
CA GLU A 76 7.77 -4.96 5.61
C GLU A 76 8.23 -3.65 6.31
N LEU A 77 9.30 -3.02 5.83
CA LEU A 77 9.74 -1.73 6.35
C LEU A 77 8.70 -0.63 6.13
N ALA A 78 8.05 -0.59 4.95
CA ALA A 78 6.98 0.36 4.68
C ALA A 78 5.78 0.16 5.62
N LYS A 79 5.39 -1.09 5.91
CA LYS A 79 4.34 -1.40 6.89
C LYS A 79 4.74 -0.95 8.31
N HIS A 80 5.99 -1.21 8.72
CA HIS A 80 6.48 -0.77 10.02
C HIS A 80 6.42 0.75 10.19
N ILE A 81 6.74 1.52 9.15
CA ILE A 81 6.62 2.99 9.19
C ILE A 81 5.17 3.42 9.49
N VAL A 82 4.17 2.78 8.87
CA VAL A 82 2.77 3.08 9.13
C VAL A 82 2.34 2.64 10.52
N GLN A 83 2.81 1.47 10.97
CA GLN A 83 2.48 0.92 12.28
C GLN A 83 3.08 1.72 13.45
N ASP A 84 4.25 2.35 13.22
CA ASP A 84 4.96 3.19 14.20
C ASP A 84 4.56 4.68 14.10
N GLY A 85 3.52 5.00 13.33
CA GLY A 85 3.01 6.36 13.20
C GLY A 85 2.53 6.95 14.54
N GLU A 86 2.63 8.27 14.69
CA GLU A 86 2.24 8.96 15.92
C GLU A 86 0.77 8.71 16.26
N ARG A 87 0.51 8.12 17.45
CA ARG A 87 -0.83 7.77 17.96
C ARG A 87 -1.63 6.86 17.03
N VAL A 88 -0.97 5.99 16.28
CA VAL A 88 -1.63 5.00 15.44
C VAL A 88 -2.47 4.06 16.31
N THR A 89 -3.73 3.91 15.96
CA THR A 89 -4.67 2.98 16.61
C THR A 89 -5.01 1.80 15.71
N LYS A 90 -4.83 1.94 14.40
CA LYS A 90 -5.15 0.89 13.41
C LYS A 90 -4.16 0.92 12.26
N PHE A 91 -3.79 -0.27 11.79
CA PHE A 91 -3.15 -0.48 10.52
C PHE A 91 -4.21 -1.00 9.54
N VAL A 92 -4.48 -0.26 8.46
CA VAL A 92 -5.52 -0.60 7.49
C VAL A 92 -4.88 -0.82 6.13
N THR A 93 -5.24 -1.92 5.49
CA THR A 93 -4.89 -2.20 4.09
C THR A 93 -6.10 -1.96 3.21
N VAL A 94 -5.96 -1.09 2.21
CA VAL A 94 -6.96 -0.87 1.16
C VAL A 94 -6.53 -1.67 -0.06
N HIS A 95 -7.29 -2.69 -0.42
CA HIS A 95 -7.04 -3.53 -1.58
C HIS A 95 -8.13 -3.28 -2.63
N VAL A 96 -7.74 -2.83 -3.82
CA VAL A 96 -8.64 -2.56 -4.94
C VAL A 96 -8.35 -3.54 -6.08
N THR A 97 -9.38 -4.23 -6.53
CA THR A 97 -9.34 -5.15 -7.68
C THR A 97 -10.35 -4.73 -8.74
N GLY A 98 -10.23 -5.27 -9.95
CA GLY A 98 -11.17 -5.00 -11.03
C GLY A 98 -11.04 -3.60 -11.65
N GLY A 99 -10.02 -2.82 -11.30
CA GLY A 99 -9.68 -1.58 -12.00
C GLY A 99 -9.32 -1.86 -13.46
N ARG A 100 -9.65 -0.94 -14.35
CA ARG A 100 -9.32 -1.06 -15.79
C ARG A 100 -7.81 -1.08 -16.03
N THR A 101 -7.05 -0.38 -15.17
CA THR A 101 -5.60 -0.37 -15.12
C THR A 101 -5.13 -0.38 -13.67
N GLU A 102 -3.86 -0.78 -13.45
CA GLU A 102 -3.22 -0.70 -12.13
C GLU A 102 -3.22 0.74 -11.59
N ASP A 103 -3.00 1.74 -12.44
CA ASP A 103 -3.00 3.17 -12.08
C ASP A 103 -4.38 3.62 -11.58
N GLU A 104 -5.47 3.19 -12.23
CA GLU A 104 -6.83 3.50 -11.77
C GLU A 104 -7.17 2.82 -10.44
N ALA A 105 -6.79 1.55 -10.27
CA ALA A 105 -6.95 0.84 -9.01
C ALA A 105 -6.17 1.53 -7.87
N LYS A 106 -4.93 1.96 -8.15
CA LYS A 106 -4.10 2.69 -7.21
C LYS A 106 -4.73 4.03 -6.82
N LYS A 107 -5.23 4.82 -7.79
CA LYS A 107 -5.94 6.08 -7.51
C LYS A 107 -7.13 5.88 -6.59
N ALA A 108 -7.92 4.83 -6.80
CA ALA A 108 -9.04 4.51 -5.94
C ALA A 108 -8.57 4.14 -4.51
N ALA A 109 -7.56 3.28 -4.39
CA ALA A 109 -6.98 2.90 -3.10
C ALA A 109 -6.43 4.11 -2.34
N GLU A 110 -5.68 4.99 -3.02
CA GLU A 110 -5.13 6.22 -2.43
C GLU A 110 -6.21 7.20 -1.99
N ALA A 111 -7.26 7.39 -2.79
CA ALA A 111 -8.37 8.27 -2.42
C ALA A 111 -9.06 7.81 -1.14
N VAL A 112 -9.28 6.50 -0.99
CA VAL A 112 -9.83 5.91 0.24
C VAL A 112 -8.87 6.09 1.41
N ALA A 113 -7.60 5.71 1.24
CA ALA A 113 -6.59 5.74 2.31
C ALA A 113 -6.28 7.16 2.80
N LYS A 114 -6.35 8.17 1.92
CA LYS A 114 -6.10 9.59 2.24
C LYS A 114 -7.35 10.35 2.72
N SER A 115 -8.55 9.76 2.62
CA SER A 115 -9.79 10.42 3.03
C SER A 115 -9.87 10.60 4.54
N SER A 116 -9.94 11.86 5.00
CA SER A 116 -10.12 12.17 6.42
C SER A 116 -11.44 11.62 6.98
N LEU A 117 -12.51 11.59 6.17
CA LEU A 117 -13.79 11.00 6.55
C LEU A 117 -13.71 9.49 6.75
N VAL A 118 -12.99 8.79 5.86
CA VAL A 118 -12.77 7.35 6.00
C VAL A 118 -11.87 7.07 7.21
N LYS A 119 -10.76 7.80 7.38
CA LYS A 119 -9.87 7.64 8.54
C LYS A 119 -10.59 7.85 9.86
N SER A 120 -11.47 8.83 9.95
CA SER A 120 -12.26 9.07 11.16
C SER A 120 -13.27 7.94 11.43
N SER A 121 -13.84 7.30 10.41
CA SER A 121 -14.70 6.13 10.60
C SER A 121 -13.91 4.93 11.11
N TRP A 122 -12.72 4.67 10.56
CA TRP A 122 -11.85 3.61 11.07
C TRP A 122 -11.46 3.82 12.53
N ASN A 123 -11.06 5.04 12.90
CA ASN A 123 -10.74 5.37 14.29
C ASN A 123 -11.93 5.19 15.22
N GLY A 124 -13.13 5.48 14.76
CA GLY A 124 -14.39 5.34 15.52
C GLY A 124 -15.01 3.94 15.49
N ASN A 125 -14.33 2.94 14.91
CA ASN A 125 -14.88 1.59 14.69
C ASN A 125 -16.24 1.62 13.94
N ASP A 126 -16.40 2.57 13.01
CA ASP A 126 -17.60 2.70 12.18
C ASP A 126 -17.33 2.09 10.80
N PRO A 127 -17.96 0.96 10.43
CA PRO A 127 -17.78 0.32 9.14
C PRO A 127 -18.51 1.08 8.03
N ASN A 128 -18.11 2.33 7.82
CA ASN A 128 -18.80 3.30 6.98
C ASN A 128 -18.43 3.13 5.50
N TRP A 129 -19.06 2.16 4.84
CA TRP A 129 -18.89 1.93 3.42
C TRP A 129 -19.31 3.15 2.57
N GLY A 130 -20.27 3.96 3.04
CA GLY A 130 -20.69 5.17 2.36
C GLY A 130 -19.58 6.22 2.23
N ARG A 131 -18.69 6.34 3.23
CA ARG A 131 -17.50 7.20 3.14
C ARG A 131 -16.44 6.61 2.19
N ILE A 132 -16.34 5.28 2.13
CA ILE A 132 -15.43 4.60 1.21
C ILE A 132 -15.87 4.83 -0.23
N ILE A 133 -17.14 4.56 -0.58
CA ILE A 133 -17.64 4.75 -1.95
C ILE A 133 -17.59 6.23 -2.36
N HIS A 134 -17.85 7.15 -1.43
CA HIS A 134 -17.67 8.59 -1.68
C HIS A 134 -16.22 8.92 -2.06
N ALA A 135 -15.24 8.37 -1.35
CA ALA A 135 -13.82 8.57 -1.68
C ALA A 135 -13.46 8.00 -3.06
N VAL A 136 -13.99 6.83 -3.40
CA VAL A 136 -13.85 6.24 -4.74
C VAL A 136 -14.46 7.15 -5.82
N GLY A 137 -15.58 7.80 -5.54
CA GLY A 137 -16.28 8.68 -6.50
C GLY A 137 -15.45 9.88 -6.99
N TYR A 138 -14.50 10.38 -6.19
CA TYR A 138 -13.63 11.50 -6.57
C TYR A 138 -12.17 11.10 -6.83
N CYS A 139 -11.85 9.81 -6.95
CA CYS A 139 -10.47 9.33 -7.09
C CYS A 139 -9.77 9.71 -8.41
N GLY A 140 -10.52 10.28 -9.37
CA GLY A 140 -9.98 10.65 -10.69
C GLY A 140 -9.84 9.49 -11.68
N ALA A 141 -10.31 8.28 -11.31
CA ALA A 141 -10.48 7.17 -12.24
C ALA A 141 -11.92 7.14 -12.79
N LYS A 142 -12.13 6.41 -13.89
CA LYS A 142 -13.48 6.16 -14.39
C LYS A 142 -14.12 5.08 -13.53
N VAL A 143 -15.16 5.46 -12.78
CA VAL A 143 -15.89 4.58 -11.87
C VAL A 143 -17.29 4.32 -12.40
N ASP A 144 -17.76 3.08 -12.27
CA ASP A 144 -19.13 2.65 -12.51
C ASP A 144 -19.73 2.26 -11.15
N GLU A 145 -20.61 3.11 -10.61
CA GLU A 145 -21.11 2.96 -9.26
C GLU A 145 -21.87 1.65 -9.03
N GLU A 146 -22.59 1.17 -10.06
CA GLU A 146 -23.35 -0.07 -10.00
C GLU A 146 -22.46 -1.34 -9.96
N LYS A 147 -21.14 -1.19 -10.14
CA LYS A 147 -20.16 -2.27 -10.09
C LYS A 147 -19.22 -2.21 -8.90
N ILE A 148 -19.48 -1.30 -7.97
CA ILE A 148 -18.65 -1.19 -6.77
C ILE A 148 -19.12 -2.18 -5.72
N ASP A 149 -18.23 -3.08 -5.34
CA ASP A 149 -18.36 -3.93 -4.17
C ASP A 149 -17.36 -3.48 -3.10
N ILE A 150 -17.76 -3.50 -1.85
CA ILE A 150 -16.89 -3.17 -0.72
C ILE A 150 -17.02 -4.25 0.34
N ASP A 151 -15.89 -4.83 0.69
CA ASP A 151 -15.75 -5.73 1.83
C ASP A 151 -14.97 -5.03 2.95
N ILE A 152 -15.40 -5.22 4.19
CA ILE A 152 -14.70 -4.76 5.39
C ILE A 152 -14.36 -6.00 6.22
N ALA A 153 -13.08 -6.24 6.43
CA ALA A 153 -12.57 -7.43 7.11
C ALA A 153 -13.11 -8.76 6.55
N GLY A 154 -13.36 -8.80 5.23
CA GLY A 154 -13.89 -9.99 4.54
C GLY A 154 -15.42 -10.11 4.56
N LEU A 155 -16.14 -9.19 5.20
CA LEU A 155 -17.60 -9.15 5.20
C LEU A 155 -18.13 -8.13 4.19
N ALA A 156 -19.18 -8.49 3.46
CA ALA A 156 -19.80 -7.64 2.46
C ALA A 156 -20.48 -6.42 3.13
N ALA A 157 -19.99 -5.21 2.84
CA ALA A 157 -20.60 -3.96 3.30
C ALA A 157 -21.40 -3.27 2.20
N CYS A 158 -20.99 -3.43 0.94
CA CYS A 158 -21.66 -2.88 -0.24
C CYS A 158 -21.57 -3.89 -1.38
N ARG A 159 -22.64 -3.98 -2.17
CA ARG A 159 -22.68 -4.76 -3.41
C ARG A 159 -23.42 -3.94 -4.48
N GLY A 160 -22.79 -3.82 -5.66
CA GLY A 160 -23.37 -3.06 -6.77
C GLY A 160 -23.72 -1.62 -6.39
N GLY A 161 -22.90 -0.95 -5.57
CA GLY A 161 -23.10 0.43 -5.13
C GLY A 161 -24.14 0.63 -4.03
N VAL A 162 -24.80 -0.42 -3.55
CA VAL A 162 -25.82 -0.34 -2.50
C VAL A 162 -25.44 -1.15 -1.27
N GLN A 163 -26.07 -0.84 -0.14
CA GLN A 163 -25.80 -1.56 1.11
C GLN A 163 -26.06 -3.07 0.95
N ALA A 164 -25.11 -3.89 1.41
CA ALA A 164 -25.27 -5.33 1.49
C ALA A 164 -26.14 -5.74 2.70
N ASP A 165 -26.61 -7.00 2.69
CA ASP A 165 -27.47 -7.54 3.75
C ASP A 165 -26.75 -7.89 5.05
N THR A 166 -25.43 -7.68 5.12
CA THR A 166 -24.63 -7.94 6.33
C THR A 166 -25.06 -7.04 7.48
N PRO A 167 -25.39 -7.57 8.66
CA PRO A 167 -25.77 -6.77 9.81
C PRO A 167 -24.65 -5.79 10.21
N SER A 168 -25.02 -4.56 10.57
CA SER A 168 -24.04 -3.53 10.95
C SER A 168 -23.20 -3.92 12.18
N ASP A 169 -23.76 -4.71 13.09
CA ASP A 169 -23.06 -5.15 14.29
C ASP A 169 -21.96 -6.18 13.95
N ASP A 170 -22.19 -7.04 12.97
CA ASP A 170 -21.17 -8.00 12.50
C ASP A 170 -20.00 -7.25 11.84
N LEU A 171 -20.30 -6.23 11.03
CA LEU A 171 -19.28 -5.37 10.42
C LEU A 171 -18.46 -4.56 11.45
N ARG A 172 -19.05 -4.22 12.60
CA ARG A 172 -18.33 -3.50 13.68
C ARG A 172 -17.44 -4.41 14.51
N GLN A 173 -17.75 -5.71 14.57
CA GLN A 173 -17.00 -6.69 15.35
C GLN A 173 -15.84 -7.29 14.54
N ALA A 174 -15.87 -7.19 13.22
CA ALA A 174 -14.84 -7.65 12.31
C ALA A 174 -13.63 -6.72 12.26
#